data_3cf682f1f69df8138c06d90bb1c619df
#
_entry.id   3cf682f1f69df8138c06d90bb1c619df
#
_cell.length_a   1.000
_cell.length_b   1.000
_cell.length_c   1.000
_cell.angle_alpha   90.00
_cell.angle_beta   90.00
_cell.angle_gamma   90.00
#
_symmetry.space_group_name_H-M   'P 1'
#
loop_
_entity.id
_entity.type
_entity.pdbx_description
1 polymer ?
#
loop_
_entity_poly.entity_id
_entity_poly.type
_entity_poly.pdbx_seq_one_letter_code
_entity_poly.pdbx_strand_id
1 'polypeptide(L)'
;MPTDQKVDYLELPASDFDAVQSFYEKAFNWKFTDYGPDYRAFNDGKIDGGFYKSENCSSAENGAALIILYADDLEQTKENVINSGGKILKDIFSFPRS
;
A
#
# COMPACT_ATOMS: atom_id res chain seq x y z
N MET A 1 -9.60 -18.00 -0.60
CA MET A 1 -9.66 -18.78 -1.85
C MET A 1 -9.37 -17.91 -3.05
N PRO A 2 -8.50 -18.31 -3.93
CA PRO A 2 -8.31 -17.58 -5.19
C PRO A 2 -9.58 -17.58 -6.02
N THR A 3 -9.77 -16.50 -6.77
CA THR A 3 -10.91 -16.35 -7.69
C THR A 3 -10.36 -16.27 -9.11
N ASP A 4 -10.93 -17.09 -9.99
CA ASP A 4 -10.43 -17.20 -11.35
C ASP A 4 -10.35 -15.84 -12.04
N GLN A 5 -9.18 -15.54 -12.61
CA GLN A 5 -8.92 -14.33 -13.42
C GLN A 5 -9.10 -13.01 -12.64
N LYS A 6 -9.02 -13.03 -11.32
CA LYS A 6 -9.02 -11.85 -10.48
C LYS A 6 -7.61 -11.60 -9.93
N VAL A 7 -7.34 -10.37 -9.53
CA VAL A 7 -6.06 -10.05 -8.91
C VAL A 7 -5.92 -10.86 -7.63
N ASP A 8 -4.84 -11.62 -7.52
CA ASP A 8 -4.61 -12.52 -6.40
C ASP A 8 -3.44 -12.07 -5.52
N TYR A 9 -2.48 -11.37 -6.11
CA TYR A 9 -1.25 -10.99 -5.43
C TYR A 9 -0.64 -9.76 -6.07
N LEU A 10 -0.09 -8.86 -5.24
CA LEU A 10 0.61 -7.66 -5.72
C LEU A 10 2.03 -7.63 -5.20
N GLU A 11 2.98 -7.27 -6.05
CA GLU A 11 4.37 -7.04 -5.62
C GLU A 11 4.78 -5.63 -5.93
N LEU A 12 5.40 -4.97 -4.94
CA LEU A 12 5.83 -3.59 -5.02
C LEU A 12 7.28 -3.45 -4.59
N PRO A 13 8.05 -2.57 -5.23
CA PRO A 13 9.43 -2.33 -4.80
C PRO A 13 9.48 -1.48 -3.53
N ALA A 14 10.46 -1.74 -2.69
CA ALA A 14 10.73 -0.90 -1.52
C ALA A 14 12.20 -0.98 -1.14
N SER A 15 12.77 0.14 -0.72
CA SER A 15 14.15 0.19 -0.28
C SER A 15 14.29 0.01 1.24
N ASP A 16 13.25 0.37 1.99
CA ASP A 16 13.25 0.32 3.45
C ASP A 16 11.98 -0.41 3.94
N PHE A 17 12.12 -1.71 4.19
CA PHE A 17 11.00 -2.55 4.60
C PHE A 17 10.43 -2.16 5.95
N ASP A 18 11.29 -1.77 6.89
CA ASP A 18 10.82 -1.40 8.23
C ASP A 18 9.97 -0.13 8.18
N ALA A 19 10.36 0.85 7.39
CA ALA A 19 9.59 2.07 7.21
C ALA A 19 8.24 1.78 6.54
N VAL A 20 8.25 0.96 5.49
CA VAL A 20 7.05 0.58 4.76
C VAL A 20 6.07 -0.17 5.67
N GLN A 21 6.58 -1.16 6.40
CA GLN A 21 5.75 -1.94 7.32
C GLN A 21 5.15 -1.05 8.40
N SER A 22 5.97 -0.20 9.03
CA SER A 22 5.50 0.69 10.09
C SER A 22 4.38 1.59 9.59
N PHE A 23 4.53 2.15 8.40
CA PHE A 23 3.51 3.03 7.82
C PHE A 23 2.19 2.29 7.59
N TYR A 24 2.23 1.17 6.87
CA TYR A 24 1.00 0.45 6.51
C TYR A 24 0.33 -0.22 7.70
N GLU A 25 1.10 -0.65 8.71
CA GLU A 25 0.52 -1.15 9.96
C GLU A 25 -0.23 -0.05 10.70
N LYS A 26 0.38 1.12 10.82
CA LYS A 26 -0.22 2.24 11.57
C LYS A 26 -1.38 2.89 10.83
N ALA A 27 -1.23 3.11 9.53
CA ALA A 27 -2.24 3.83 8.76
C ALA A 27 -3.44 2.97 8.43
N PHE A 28 -3.24 1.69 8.10
CA PHE A 28 -4.27 0.82 7.53
C PHE A 28 -4.43 -0.52 8.22
N ASN A 29 -3.63 -0.79 9.23
CA ASN A 29 -3.70 -2.06 9.99
C ASN A 29 -3.42 -3.30 9.13
N TRP A 30 -2.55 -3.16 8.13
CA TRP A 30 -2.11 -4.31 7.35
C TRP A 30 -1.25 -5.23 8.22
N LYS A 31 -1.23 -6.52 7.87
CA LYS A 31 -0.40 -7.52 8.54
C LYS A 31 0.80 -7.86 7.68
N PHE A 32 1.95 -8.06 8.32
CA PHE A 32 3.19 -8.32 7.60
C PHE A 32 3.85 -9.60 8.07
N THR A 33 4.58 -10.25 7.16
CA THR A 33 5.39 -11.43 7.44
C THR A 33 6.77 -11.22 6.83
N ASP A 34 7.80 -11.37 7.68
CA ASP A 34 9.19 -11.17 7.27
C ASP A 34 9.75 -12.45 6.63
N TYR A 35 10.22 -12.35 5.40
CA TYR A 35 10.86 -13.45 4.67
C TYR A 35 12.34 -13.16 4.40
N GLY A 36 13.00 -12.39 5.26
CA GLY A 36 14.42 -12.09 5.13
C GLY A 36 14.68 -10.70 4.58
N PRO A 37 15.95 -10.43 4.19
CA PRO A 37 16.34 -9.07 3.80
C PRO A 37 15.82 -8.62 2.45
N ASP A 38 15.33 -9.55 1.62
CA ASP A 38 14.96 -9.22 0.24
C ASP A 38 13.46 -9.21 -0.02
N TYR A 39 12.65 -9.65 0.95
CA TYR A 39 11.21 -9.75 0.75
C TYR A 39 10.43 -9.63 2.06
N ARG A 40 9.35 -8.85 1.99
CA ARG A 40 8.43 -8.75 3.12
C ARG A 40 6.99 -8.83 2.60
N ALA A 41 6.27 -9.88 3.03
CA ALA A 41 4.90 -10.09 2.60
C ALA A 41 3.91 -9.25 3.41
N PHE A 42 2.78 -8.92 2.81
CA PHE A 42 1.70 -8.25 3.50
C PHE A 42 0.35 -8.86 3.15
N ASN A 43 -0.62 -8.59 4.00
CA ASN A 43 -2.03 -8.89 3.75
C ASN A 43 -2.84 -7.68 4.22
N ASP A 44 -3.69 -7.16 3.36
CA ASP A 44 -4.49 -5.96 3.67
C ASP A 44 -5.87 -6.31 4.24
N GLY A 45 -6.14 -7.60 4.48
CA GLY A 45 -7.44 -8.10 4.92
C GLY A 45 -8.26 -8.69 3.79
N LYS A 46 -7.82 -8.54 2.57
CA LYS A 46 -8.53 -9.01 1.38
C LYS A 46 -7.60 -9.70 0.39
N ILE A 47 -6.42 -9.13 0.15
CA ILE A 47 -5.47 -9.63 -0.83
C ILE A 47 -4.09 -9.75 -0.21
N ASP A 48 -3.33 -10.75 -0.66
CA ASP A 48 -1.93 -10.92 -0.30
C ASP A 48 -1.04 -10.15 -1.25
N GLY A 49 0.11 -9.74 -0.76
CA GLY A 49 1.13 -9.11 -1.58
C GLY A 49 2.47 -9.12 -0.90
N GLY A 50 3.41 -8.41 -1.47
CA GLY A 50 4.73 -8.31 -0.88
C GLY A 50 5.53 -7.15 -1.44
N PHE A 51 6.55 -6.77 -0.67
CA PHE A 51 7.55 -5.80 -1.08
C PHE A 51 8.85 -6.53 -1.35
N TYR A 52 9.44 -6.30 -2.51
CA TYR A 52 10.75 -6.82 -2.85
C TYR A 52 11.79 -5.70 -2.78
N LYS A 53 13.02 -6.05 -2.43
CA LYS A 53 14.10 -5.07 -2.23
C LYS A 53 14.47 -4.41 -3.57
N SER A 54 14.37 -3.09 -3.61
CA SER A 54 14.73 -2.31 -4.80
C SER A 54 14.96 -0.86 -4.40
N GLU A 55 15.89 -0.22 -5.08
CA GLU A 55 16.10 1.23 -4.94
C GLU A 55 15.02 2.03 -5.66
N ASN A 56 14.24 1.39 -6.53
CA ASN A 56 13.15 2.06 -7.25
C ASN A 56 11.95 2.27 -6.34
N CYS A 57 11.21 3.31 -6.64
CA CYS A 57 9.97 3.63 -5.96
C CYS A 57 8.80 3.34 -6.89
N SER A 58 7.75 2.69 -6.37
CA SER A 58 6.53 2.47 -7.13
C SER A 58 5.75 3.79 -7.19
N SER A 59 5.69 4.40 -8.37
CA SER A 59 4.95 5.64 -8.57
C SER A 59 4.42 5.71 -10.00
N ALA A 60 3.35 6.46 -10.19
CA ALA A 60 2.77 6.67 -11.52
C ALA A 60 3.76 7.33 -12.47
N GLU A 61 4.63 8.21 -11.96
CA GLU A 61 5.67 8.87 -12.75
C GLU A 61 6.67 7.88 -13.34
N ASN A 62 6.93 6.79 -12.64
CA ASN A 62 7.84 5.74 -13.08
C ASN A 62 7.13 4.65 -13.89
N GLY A 63 5.88 4.86 -14.26
CA GLY A 63 5.12 3.90 -15.05
C GLY A 63 4.49 2.77 -14.27
N ALA A 64 4.51 2.82 -12.94
CA ALA A 64 3.90 1.81 -12.10
C ALA A 64 2.38 1.99 -12.06
N ALA A 65 1.68 0.91 -11.70
CA ALA A 65 0.24 0.98 -11.47
C ALA A 65 -0.07 1.89 -10.27
N LEU A 66 -1.18 2.59 -10.35
CA LEU A 66 -1.68 3.38 -9.23
C LEU A 66 -2.54 2.48 -8.34
N ILE A 67 -2.12 2.30 -7.10
CA ILE A 67 -2.85 1.47 -6.15
C ILE A 67 -3.83 2.37 -5.40
N ILE A 68 -5.11 2.00 -5.44
CA ILE A 68 -6.16 2.79 -4.82
C ILE A 68 -6.83 1.96 -3.73
N LEU A 69 -6.84 2.47 -2.51
CA LEU A 69 -7.52 1.86 -1.40
C LEU A 69 -8.88 2.55 -1.21
N TYR A 70 -9.90 1.76 -0.89
CA TYR A 70 -11.19 2.31 -0.53
C TYR A 70 -11.21 2.72 0.94
N ALA A 71 -11.86 3.82 1.27
CA ALA A 71 -12.04 4.26 2.65
C ALA A 71 -13.47 4.74 2.87
N ASP A 72 -14.11 4.24 3.93
CA ASP A 72 -15.46 4.70 4.30
C ASP A 72 -15.45 6.12 4.81
N ASP A 73 -14.43 6.48 5.61
CA ASP A 73 -14.26 7.81 6.17
C ASP A 73 -12.95 8.38 5.68
N LEU A 74 -13.01 9.12 4.60
CA LEU A 74 -11.82 9.63 3.93
C LEU A 74 -11.07 10.66 4.77
N GLU A 75 -11.78 11.49 5.53
CA GLU A 75 -11.15 12.46 6.42
C GLU A 75 -10.34 11.78 7.52
N GLN A 76 -10.91 10.73 8.14
CA GLN A 76 -10.21 9.97 9.18
C GLN A 76 -9.00 9.25 8.59
N THR A 77 -9.15 8.68 7.40
CA THR A 77 -8.04 7.99 6.72
C THR A 77 -6.91 8.97 6.41
N LYS A 78 -7.23 10.17 5.97
CA LYS A 78 -6.24 11.22 5.73
C LYS A 78 -5.44 11.51 7.01
N GLU A 79 -6.13 11.66 8.15
CA GLU A 79 -5.46 11.88 9.44
C GLU A 79 -4.56 10.71 9.82
N ASN A 80 -5.01 9.48 9.60
CA ASN A 80 -4.21 8.29 9.89
C ASN A 80 -2.93 8.25 9.05
N VAL A 81 -3.03 8.63 7.78
CA VAL A 81 -1.86 8.70 6.88
C VAL A 81 -0.85 9.72 7.40
N ILE A 82 -1.30 10.92 7.75
CA ILE A 82 -0.44 11.97 8.26
C ILE A 82 0.21 11.55 9.57
N ASN A 83 -0.57 11.00 10.49
CA ASN A 83 -0.09 10.58 11.82
C ASN A 83 0.87 9.39 11.75
N SER A 84 0.84 8.64 10.65
CA SER A 84 1.74 7.50 10.44
C SER A 84 3.00 7.85 9.66
N GLY A 85 3.20 9.13 9.37
CA GLY A 85 4.39 9.62 8.67
C GLY A 85 4.23 9.75 7.16
N GLY A 86 3.02 9.56 6.65
CA GLY A 86 2.73 9.73 5.24
C GLY A 86 2.58 11.19 4.85
N LYS A 87 2.60 11.44 3.55
CA LYS A 87 2.49 12.78 2.98
C LYS A 87 1.29 12.86 2.05
N ILE A 88 0.50 13.92 2.18
CA ILE A 88 -0.63 14.15 1.30
C ILE A 88 -0.14 14.93 0.09
N LEU A 89 -0.12 14.29 -1.07
CA LEU A 89 0.32 14.92 -2.32
C LEU A 89 -0.80 15.70 -2.98
N LYS A 90 -2.03 15.25 -2.82
CA LYS A 90 -3.22 15.91 -3.35
C LYS A 90 -4.34 15.74 -2.35
N ASP A 91 -4.95 16.84 -1.93
CA ASP A 91 -6.00 16.82 -0.93
C ASP A 91 -7.27 16.16 -1.49
N ILE A 92 -8.20 15.88 -0.58
CA ILE A 92 -9.48 15.27 -0.91
C ILE A 92 -10.19 16.09 -2.00
N PHE A 93 -10.67 15.41 -3.01
CA PHE A 93 -11.37 16.02 -4.13
C PHE A 93 -12.46 15.08 -4.63
N SER A 94 -13.43 15.67 -5.31
CA SER A 94 -14.49 14.91 -5.96
C SER A 94 -14.10 14.60 -7.39
N PHE A 95 -14.38 13.37 -7.84
CA PHE A 95 -14.25 13.07 -9.25
C PHE A 95 -15.39 12.13 -9.69
N PRO A 96 -15.81 12.21 -10.95
CA PRO A 96 -16.87 11.35 -11.41
C PRO A 96 -16.41 9.89 -11.46
N ARG A 97 -17.32 8.99 -11.12
CA ARG A 97 -17.07 7.57 -11.14
C ARG A 97 -18.11 6.90 -12.01
N SER A 98 -17.64 6.20 -13.04
CA SER A 98 -18.51 5.49 -13.97
C SER A 98 -18.80 4.07 -13.52
#